data_6c8e287ef114eb995f4d5fef28c3679b
#
_entry.id   6c8e287ef114eb995f4d5fef28c3679b
#
_cell.length_a   1.000
_cell.length_b   1.000
_cell.length_c   1.000
_cell.angle_alpha   90.00
_cell.angle_beta   90.00
_cell.angle_gamma   90.00
#
_symmetry.space_group_name_H-M   'P 1'
#
loop_
_entity.id
_entity.type
_entity.pdbx_description
1 polymer ?
#
loop_
_entity_poly.entity_id
_entity_poly.type
_entity_poly.pdbx_seq_one_letter_code
_entity_poly.pdbx_strand_id
1 'polypeptide(L)'
;MKNMAILVLGGAGYIGSHTVYELIDAGRDVVVADNLLTGFRAAVHPKARFYELDIRDRKALDQLFEQEKIEGVIHFAASSQVGESMSDPLKYYDNNLGGTICLLESMVAHGVDKIVFSSTAATYGEPERVPILETDKTIPTNC
;
A
#
# COMPACT_ATOMS: atom_id res chain seq x y z
N MET A 1 14.03 -8.00 22.24
CA MET A 1 12.63 -8.17 21.75
C MET A 1 12.50 -7.28 20.53
N LYS A 2 11.93 -7.76 19.40
CA LYS A 2 11.62 -6.88 18.25
C LYS A 2 10.56 -5.85 18.69
N ASN A 3 10.77 -4.58 18.34
CA ASN A 3 9.76 -3.53 18.54
C ASN A 3 8.56 -3.77 17.62
N MET A 4 7.42 -3.17 17.94
CA MET A 4 6.27 -3.10 17.05
C MET A 4 6.63 -2.20 15.86
N ALA A 5 6.41 -2.67 14.65
CA ALA A 5 6.77 -1.99 13.41
C ALA A 5 5.54 -1.55 12.60
N ILE A 6 5.71 -0.50 11.81
CA ILE A 6 4.74 -0.13 10.76
C ILE A 6 5.15 -0.82 9.47
N LEU A 7 4.24 -1.59 8.87
CA LEU A 7 4.43 -2.14 7.53
C LEU A 7 3.98 -1.12 6.47
N VAL A 8 4.88 -0.76 5.56
CA VAL A 8 4.57 0.11 4.42
C VAL A 8 4.61 -0.74 3.15
N LEU A 9 3.44 -1.03 2.60
CA LEU A 9 3.29 -1.70 1.31
C LEU A 9 3.40 -0.68 0.17
N GLY A 10 4.20 -0.99 -0.85
CA GLY A 10 4.55 -0.02 -1.89
C GLY A 10 5.59 1.01 -1.42
N GLY A 11 6.38 0.67 -0.40
CA GLY A 11 7.34 1.56 0.23
C GLY A 11 8.60 1.84 -0.60
N ALA A 12 8.77 1.22 -1.77
CA ALA A 12 9.82 1.53 -2.73
C ALA A 12 9.33 2.50 -3.85
N GLY A 13 8.03 2.82 -3.88
CA GLY A 13 7.44 3.82 -4.76
C GLY A 13 7.67 5.26 -4.27
N TYR A 14 7.24 6.24 -5.07
CA TYR A 14 7.48 7.67 -4.77
C TYR A 14 6.87 8.08 -3.42
N ILE A 15 5.56 7.95 -3.25
CA ILE A 15 4.88 8.36 -2.00
C ILE A 15 5.32 7.46 -0.84
N GLY A 16 5.37 6.15 -1.06
CA GLY A 16 5.71 5.17 -0.02
C GLY A 16 7.10 5.40 0.55
N SER A 17 8.11 5.67 -0.29
CA SER A 17 9.49 5.92 0.19
C SER A 17 9.57 7.18 1.06
N HIS A 18 8.91 8.27 0.69
CA HIS A 18 8.85 9.48 1.52
C HIS A 18 8.20 9.19 2.88
N THR A 19 7.10 8.43 2.89
CA THR A 19 6.45 8.01 4.14
C THR A 19 7.39 7.17 5.01
N VAL A 20 8.18 6.27 4.41
CA VAL A 20 9.19 5.48 5.13
C VAL A 20 10.24 6.37 5.80
N TYR A 21 10.74 7.38 5.10
CA TYR A 21 11.70 8.34 5.66
C TYR A 21 11.10 9.10 6.85
N GLU A 22 9.91 9.67 6.70
CA GLU A 22 9.20 10.39 7.77
C GLU A 22 8.94 9.52 9.01
N LEU A 23 8.51 8.27 8.82
CA LEU A 23 8.31 7.35 9.93
C LEU A 23 9.60 7.04 10.69
N ILE A 24 10.71 6.84 9.97
CA ILE A 24 12.01 6.56 10.59
C ILE A 24 12.54 7.80 11.31
N ASP A 25 12.41 8.98 10.73
CA ASP A 25 12.80 10.24 11.37
C ASP A 25 11.95 10.53 12.62
N ALA A 26 10.69 10.09 12.63
CA ALA A 26 9.83 10.09 13.81
C ALA A 26 10.14 8.97 14.83
N GLY A 27 11.23 8.22 14.62
CA GLY A 27 11.69 7.16 15.53
C GLY A 27 10.88 5.87 15.48
N ARG A 28 10.08 5.65 14.41
CA ARG A 28 9.30 4.41 14.25
C ARG A 28 10.17 3.29 13.66
N ASP A 29 9.86 2.07 14.06
CA ASP A 29 10.40 0.88 13.41
C ASP A 29 9.59 0.57 12.16
N VAL A 30 10.25 0.37 11.01
CA VAL A 30 9.58 0.29 9.70
C VAL A 30 9.99 -0.98 8.95
N VAL A 31 8.98 -1.65 8.43
CA VAL A 31 9.11 -2.74 7.47
C VAL A 31 8.52 -2.27 6.14
N VAL A 32 9.22 -2.53 5.06
CA VAL A 32 8.77 -2.22 3.69
C VAL A 32 8.55 -3.51 2.93
N ALA A 33 7.43 -3.62 2.23
CA ALA A 33 7.19 -4.66 1.25
C ALA A 33 6.81 -4.05 -0.10
N ASP A 34 7.47 -4.50 -1.17
CA ASP A 34 7.30 -3.98 -2.52
C ASP A 34 7.73 -5.05 -3.54
N ASN A 35 7.06 -5.15 -4.68
CA ASN A 35 7.44 -6.08 -5.74
C ASN A 35 8.41 -5.48 -6.76
N LEU A 36 8.80 -4.22 -6.58
CA LEU A 36 9.72 -3.45 -7.42
C LEU A 36 9.28 -3.33 -8.90
N LEU A 37 8.00 -3.56 -9.20
CA LEU A 37 7.49 -3.43 -10.58
C LEU A 37 7.60 -1.98 -11.08
N THR A 38 7.33 -1.02 -10.22
CA THR A 38 7.42 0.42 -10.48
C THR A 38 8.26 1.16 -9.45
N GLY A 39 8.53 0.52 -8.32
CA GLY A 39 9.37 1.04 -7.24
C GLY A 39 10.86 0.77 -7.48
N PHE A 40 11.69 1.44 -6.70
CA PHE A 40 13.15 1.31 -6.78
C PHE A 40 13.72 0.92 -5.42
N ARG A 41 14.46 -0.20 -5.37
CA ARG A 41 15.13 -0.66 -4.13
C ARG A 41 15.98 0.43 -3.49
N ALA A 42 16.62 1.28 -4.31
CA ALA A 42 17.45 2.39 -3.85
C ALA A 42 16.66 3.52 -3.15
N ALA A 43 15.35 3.60 -3.34
CA ALA A 43 14.49 4.58 -2.67
C ALA A 43 14.15 4.18 -1.22
N VAL A 44 14.33 2.91 -0.87
CA VAL A 44 14.01 2.41 0.47
C VAL A 44 15.08 2.85 1.46
N HIS A 45 14.65 3.48 2.56
CA HIS A 45 15.56 3.94 3.62
C HIS A 45 16.41 2.79 4.19
N PRO A 46 17.75 2.96 4.36
CA PRO A 46 18.65 1.88 4.77
C PRO A 46 18.37 1.28 6.15
N LYS A 47 17.67 1.99 7.02
CA LYS A 47 17.23 1.45 8.34
C LYS A 47 15.92 0.64 8.27
N ALA A 48 15.17 0.73 7.18
CA ALA A 48 13.95 -0.09 7.01
C ALA A 48 14.32 -1.54 6.66
N ARG A 49 13.61 -2.50 7.23
CA ARG A 49 13.68 -3.88 6.77
C ARG A 49 12.86 -4.01 5.49
N PHE A 50 13.43 -4.64 4.49
CA PHE A 50 12.81 -4.73 3.16
C PHE A 50 12.52 -6.17 2.79
N TYR A 51 11.30 -6.39 2.31
CA TYR A 51 10.81 -7.65 1.75
C TYR A 51 10.37 -7.43 0.31
N GLU A 52 10.99 -8.15 -0.62
CA GLU A 52 10.56 -8.16 -2.01
C GLU A 52 9.44 -9.19 -2.14
N LEU A 53 8.21 -8.74 -2.27
CA LEU A 53 7.04 -9.60 -2.43
C LEU A 53 5.91 -8.89 -3.18
N ASP A 54 5.06 -9.70 -3.81
CA ASP A 54 3.81 -9.22 -4.40
C ASP A 54 2.68 -9.32 -3.37
N ILE A 55 1.86 -8.26 -3.27
CA ILE A 55 0.72 -8.20 -2.35
C ILE A 55 -0.32 -9.31 -2.61
N ARG A 56 -0.33 -9.90 -3.80
CA ARG A 56 -1.21 -11.03 -4.17
C ARG A 56 -0.67 -12.37 -3.69
N ASP A 57 0.58 -12.44 -3.24
CA ASP A 57 1.16 -13.66 -2.68
C ASP A 57 0.84 -13.77 -1.18
N ARG A 58 -0.29 -14.42 -0.87
CA ARG A 58 -0.74 -14.66 0.49
C ARG A 58 0.30 -15.34 1.36
N LYS A 59 1.00 -16.31 0.81
CA LYS A 59 2.00 -17.05 1.58
C LYS A 59 3.19 -16.17 1.96
N ALA A 60 3.64 -15.32 1.04
CA ALA A 60 4.72 -14.37 1.33
C ALA A 60 4.29 -13.31 2.36
N LEU A 61 3.05 -12.83 2.29
CA LEU A 61 2.49 -11.93 3.29
C LEU A 61 2.41 -12.60 4.68
N ASP A 62 1.86 -13.79 4.78
CA ASP A 62 1.76 -14.52 6.05
C ASP A 62 3.16 -14.76 6.65
N GLN A 63 4.17 -15.13 5.86
CA GLN A 63 5.54 -15.28 6.30
C GLN A 63 6.13 -13.96 6.84
N LEU A 64 5.82 -12.82 6.20
CA LEU A 64 6.25 -11.51 6.69
C LEU A 64 5.62 -11.21 8.06
N PHE A 65 4.30 -11.41 8.22
CA PHE A 65 3.61 -11.19 9.48
C PHE A 65 4.08 -12.13 10.60
N GLU A 66 4.49 -13.37 10.28
CA GLU A 66 5.09 -14.30 11.23
C GLU A 66 6.49 -13.85 11.69
N GLN A 67 7.28 -13.29 10.78
CA GLN A 67 8.65 -12.85 11.06
C GLN A 67 8.73 -11.52 11.78
N GLU A 68 7.77 -10.62 11.52
CA GLU A 68 7.76 -9.25 12.02
C GLU A 68 6.58 -8.98 12.94
N LYS A 69 6.81 -8.20 14.00
CA LYS A 69 5.73 -7.73 14.88
C LYS A 69 5.12 -6.46 14.30
N ILE A 70 4.08 -6.61 13.51
CA ILE A 70 3.43 -5.48 12.85
C ILE A 70 2.35 -4.88 13.77
N GLU A 71 2.44 -3.56 13.99
CA GLU A 71 1.44 -2.77 14.73
C GLU A 71 0.30 -2.32 13.83
N GLY A 72 0.61 -2.00 12.58
CA GLY A 72 -0.34 -1.50 11.61
C GLY A 72 0.30 -1.40 10.22
N VAL A 73 -0.54 -1.18 9.23
CA VAL A 73 -0.18 -1.18 7.81
C VAL A 73 -0.49 0.17 7.20
N ILE A 74 0.42 0.68 6.36
CA ILE A 74 0.15 1.79 5.42
C ILE A 74 0.25 1.21 4.01
N HIS A 75 -0.83 1.33 3.25
CA HIS A 75 -0.97 0.66 1.96
C HIS A 75 -0.94 1.65 0.80
N PHE A 76 0.19 1.64 0.06
CA PHE A 76 0.41 2.39 -1.18
C PHE A 76 0.55 1.48 -2.41
N ALA A 77 0.62 0.14 -2.21
CA ALA A 77 0.86 -0.79 -3.30
C ALA A 77 -0.35 -0.92 -4.21
N ALA A 78 -0.36 -0.15 -5.29
CA ALA A 78 -1.43 -0.17 -6.29
C ALA A 78 -0.89 0.16 -7.68
N SER A 79 -1.54 -0.37 -8.72
CA SER A 79 -1.40 0.14 -10.07
C SER A 79 -2.25 1.41 -10.21
N SER A 80 -1.67 2.50 -10.72
CA SER A 80 -2.28 3.85 -10.68
C SER A 80 -2.33 4.57 -12.04
N GLN A 81 -2.06 3.87 -13.14
CA GLN A 81 -2.10 4.48 -14.48
C GLN A 81 -3.52 4.44 -15.06
N VAL A 82 -4.25 5.56 -14.94
CA VAL A 82 -5.65 5.69 -15.37
C VAL A 82 -5.86 5.24 -16.82
N GLY A 83 -5.00 5.66 -17.75
CA GLY A 83 -5.11 5.29 -19.17
C GLY A 83 -4.98 3.78 -19.40
N GLU A 84 -4.05 3.12 -18.71
CA GLU A 84 -3.88 1.66 -18.78
C GLU A 84 -5.08 0.94 -18.17
N SER A 85 -5.64 1.45 -17.07
CA SER A 85 -6.79 0.83 -16.40
C SER A 85 -8.04 0.75 -17.29
N MET A 86 -8.19 1.68 -18.21
CA MET A 86 -9.30 1.66 -19.19
C MET A 86 -9.12 0.60 -20.27
N SER A 87 -7.88 0.25 -20.62
CA SER A 87 -7.58 -0.76 -21.64
C SER A 87 -7.39 -2.17 -21.06
N ASP A 88 -6.92 -2.29 -19.84
CA ASP A 88 -6.71 -3.56 -19.13
C ASP A 88 -7.26 -3.51 -17.70
N PRO A 89 -8.59 -3.42 -17.53
CA PRO A 89 -9.20 -3.29 -16.20
C PRO A 89 -8.97 -4.51 -15.31
N LEU A 90 -8.89 -5.71 -15.88
CA LEU A 90 -8.74 -6.93 -15.09
C LEU A 90 -7.38 -6.98 -14.36
N LYS A 91 -6.32 -6.47 -14.96
CA LYS A 91 -5.01 -6.30 -14.31
C LYS A 91 -5.13 -5.42 -13.05
N TYR A 92 -5.92 -4.34 -13.13
CA TYR A 92 -6.14 -3.40 -12.02
C TYR A 92 -6.99 -4.01 -10.92
N TYR A 93 -8.07 -4.72 -11.27
CA TYR A 93 -8.87 -5.44 -10.28
C TYR A 93 -8.07 -6.54 -9.58
N ASP A 94 -7.29 -7.32 -10.33
CA ASP A 94 -6.46 -8.37 -9.74
C ASP A 94 -5.42 -7.78 -8.77
N ASN A 95 -4.69 -6.76 -9.18
CA ASN A 95 -3.67 -6.14 -8.35
C ASN A 95 -4.26 -5.33 -7.18
N ASN A 96 -5.15 -4.37 -7.48
CA ASN A 96 -5.59 -3.41 -6.48
C ASN A 96 -6.65 -4.00 -5.54
N LEU A 97 -7.65 -4.71 -6.08
CA LEU A 97 -8.69 -5.32 -5.27
C LEU A 97 -8.26 -6.69 -4.73
N GLY A 98 -7.80 -7.58 -5.61
CA GLY A 98 -7.35 -8.93 -5.22
C GLY A 98 -6.19 -8.87 -4.22
N GLY A 99 -5.17 -8.04 -4.50
CA GLY A 99 -4.06 -7.82 -3.59
C GLY A 99 -4.48 -7.23 -2.25
N THR A 100 -5.41 -6.26 -2.23
CA THR A 100 -5.93 -5.70 -0.98
C THR A 100 -6.71 -6.73 -0.17
N ILE A 101 -7.53 -7.57 -0.82
CA ILE A 101 -8.23 -8.66 -0.12
C ILE A 101 -7.22 -9.63 0.51
N CYS A 102 -6.21 -10.03 -0.25
CA CYS A 102 -5.14 -10.91 0.22
C CYS A 102 -4.42 -10.34 1.45
N LEU A 103 -4.10 -9.02 1.42
CA LEU A 103 -3.53 -8.31 2.58
C LEU A 103 -4.46 -8.36 3.79
N LEU A 104 -5.74 -8.01 3.62
CA LEU A 104 -6.71 -7.95 4.71
C LEU A 104 -6.91 -9.33 5.35
N GLU A 105 -6.94 -10.39 4.57
CA GLU A 105 -6.99 -11.75 5.07
C GLU A 105 -5.75 -12.12 5.91
N SER A 106 -4.54 -11.70 5.47
CA SER A 106 -3.32 -11.88 6.25
C SER A 106 -3.35 -11.08 7.54
N MET A 107 -3.79 -9.81 7.49
CA MET A 107 -3.93 -8.98 8.68
C MET A 107 -4.87 -9.61 9.72
N VAL A 108 -6.03 -10.11 9.28
CA VAL A 108 -7.00 -10.80 10.16
C VAL A 108 -6.39 -12.05 10.77
N ALA A 109 -5.71 -12.87 9.96
CA ALA A 109 -5.07 -14.11 10.44
C ALA A 109 -4.01 -13.86 11.51
N HIS A 110 -3.32 -12.71 11.44
CA HIS A 110 -2.24 -12.34 12.37
C HIS A 110 -2.64 -11.30 13.42
N GLY A 111 -3.93 -10.96 13.52
CA GLY A 111 -4.46 -10.06 14.56
C GLY A 111 -4.01 -8.60 14.42
N VAL A 112 -3.72 -8.14 13.21
CA VAL A 112 -3.40 -6.75 12.90
C VAL A 112 -4.67 -6.04 12.41
N ASP A 113 -5.12 -5.02 13.14
CA ASP A 113 -6.42 -4.36 12.95
C ASP A 113 -6.31 -2.91 12.49
N LYS A 114 -5.09 -2.38 12.33
CA LYS A 114 -4.85 -0.98 11.95
C LYS A 114 -4.35 -0.90 10.52
N ILE A 115 -5.08 -0.18 9.68
CA ILE A 115 -4.68 0.10 8.30
C ILE A 115 -4.95 1.55 7.93
N VAL A 116 -3.99 2.17 7.26
CA VAL A 116 -4.17 3.42 6.51
C VAL A 116 -4.09 3.08 5.02
N PHE A 117 -5.17 3.31 4.32
CA PHE A 117 -5.28 3.06 2.89
C PHE A 117 -5.14 4.36 2.10
N SER A 118 -4.14 4.42 1.22
CA SER A 118 -3.99 5.54 0.30
C SER A 118 -4.98 5.41 -0.85
N SER A 119 -6.06 6.15 -0.77
CA SER A 119 -7.07 6.23 -1.81
C SER A 119 -6.63 7.16 -2.96
N THR A 120 -7.54 7.54 -3.81
CA THR A 120 -7.28 8.33 -5.02
C THR A 120 -8.31 9.43 -5.23
N ALA A 121 -7.90 10.56 -5.80
CA ALA A 121 -8.82 11.61 -6.24
C ALA A 121 -9.76 11.13 -7.37
N ALA A 122 -9.36 10.10 -8.13
CA ALA A 122 -10.20 9.48 -9.16
C ALA A 122 -11.53 8.92 -8.62
N THR A 123 -11.62 8.68 -7.31
CA THR A 123 -12.86 8.30 -6.63
C THR A 123 -14.00 9.30 -6.87
N TYR A 124 -13.68 10.59 -7.02
CA TYR A 124 -14.68 11.63 -7.25
C TYR A 124 -15.11 11.77 -8.72
N GLY A 125 -14.41 11.10 -9.65
CA GLY A 125 -14.70 11.19 -11.09
C GLY A 125 -14.54 12.61 -11.63
N GLU A 126 -15.56 13.08 -12.37
CA GLU A 126 -15.63 14.46 -12.89
C GLU A 126 -16.34 15.35 -11.83
N PRO A 127 -15.59 16.14 -11.05
CA PRO A 127 -16.18 16.93 -9.96
C PRO A 127 -17.00 18.11 -10.48
N GLU A 128 -18.14 18.36 -9.86
CA GLU A 128 -19.00 19.52 -10.20
C GLU A 128 -18.36 20.87 -9.79
N ARG A 129 -17.35 20.83 -8.88
CA ARG A 129 -16.66 22.01 -8.36
C ARG A 129 -15.21 21.72 -7.98
N VAL A 130 -14.40 22.77 -7.92
CA VAL A 130 -13.02 22.77 -7.43
C VAL A 130 -12.87 23.92 -6.41
N PRO A 131 -12.30 23.70 -5.23
CA PRO A 131 -11.73 22.45 -4.71
C PRO A 131 -12.80 21.40 -4.36
N ILE A 132 -12.42 20.12 -4.50
CA ILE A 132 -13.25 18.97 -4.09
C ILE A 132 -13.32 18.92 -2.57
N LEU A 133 -14.50 18.61 -2.03
CA LEU A 133 -14.72 18.42 -0.59
C LEU A 133 -14.97 16.94 -0.26
N GLU A 134 -14.72 16.55 0.98
CA GLU A 134 -14.96 15.18 1.45
C GLU A 134 -16.43 14.73 1.35
N THR A 135 -17.36 15.70 1.30
CA THR A 135 -18.80 15.47 1.17
C THR A 135 -19.27 15.33 -0.28
N ASP A 136 -18.38 15.54 -1.26
CA ASP A 136 -18.75 15.46 -2.68
C ASP A 136 -19.00 14.00 -3.08
N LYS A 137 -19.83 13.83 -4.10
CA LYS A 137 -20.20 12.49 -4.59
C LYS A 137 -18.99 11.73 -5.11
N THR A 138 -18.92 10.45 -4.82
CA THR A 138 -17.92 9.54 -5.33
C THR A 138 -18.50 8.77 -6.53
N ILE A 139 -18.14 9.18 -7.73
CA ILE A 139 -18.62 8.60 -9.00
C ILE A 139 -17.41 8.35 -9.90
N PRO A 140 -16.58 7.32 -9.61
CA PRO A 140 -15.38 7.05 -10.41
C PRO A 140 -15.74 6.68 -11.85
N THR A 141 -14.92 7.12 -12.79
CA THR A 141 -15.06 6.84 -14.22
C THR A 141 -14.14 5.72 -14.72
N ASN A 142 -13.28 5.24 -13.86
CA ASN A 142 -12.33 4.13 -14.11
C ASN A 142 -12.26 3.18 -12.92
N CYS A 143 -11.64 2.01 -13.11
CA CYS A 143 -11.40 1.01 -12.06
C CYS A 143 -10.13 1.29 -11.25
#